data_e8d21e62a46d661e097d40380a421dc4
#
_entry.id   e8d21e62a46d661e097d40380a421dc4
#
_cell.length_a   1.000
_cell.length_b   1.000
_cell.length_c   1.000
_cell.angle_alpha   90.00
_cell.angle_beta   90.00
_cell.angle_gamma   90.00
#
_symmetry.space_group_name_H-M   'P 1'
#
loop_
_entity.id
_entity.type
_entity.pdbx_description
1 polymer ?
#
loop_
_entity_poly.entity_id
_entity_poly.type
_entity_poly.pdbx_seq_one_letter_code
_entity_poly.pdbx_strand_id
1 'polypeptide(L)'
;MAKKIKFTSKKNPKPSKLARAGGDVQTSSIYYQGERIGSVEGNTRIILICDPKPVYFRLKEPQDHRYAVNWVKEHAQWIWDNYNLRIKLQLKEKES
;
A
#
# COMPACT_ATOMS: atom_id res chain seq x y z
N MET A 1 8.94 24.32 -1.16
CA MET A 1 9.01 23.14 -2.03
C MET A 1 8.31 21.96 -1.42
N ALA A 2 7.46 21.31 -2.19
CA ALA A 2 6.78 20.13 -1.70
C ALA A 2 7.78 18.98 -1.53
N LYS A 3 7.76 18.34 -0.37
CA LYS A 3 8.57 17.15 -0.16
C LYS A 3 8.04 16.01 -1.04
N LYS A 4 8.94 15.37 -1.73
CA LYS A 4 8.58 14.20 -2.52
C LYS A 4 8.19 13.05 -1.59
N ILE A 5 7.00 12.51 -1.79
CA ILE A 5 6.51 11.38 -0.99
C ILE A 5 7.20 10.10 -1.46
N LYS A 6 7.75 9.36 -0.50
CA LYS A 6 8.38 8.07 -0.78
C LYS A 6 7.81 7.01 0.15
N PHE A 7 7.41 5.91 -0.42
CA PHE A 7 6.95 4.76 0.35
C PHE A 7 8.05 3.71 0.41
N THR A 8 8.05 2.93 1.48
CA THR A 8 8.90 1.75 1.60
C THR A 8 8.01 0.52 1.72
N SER A 9 8.59 -0.64 1.52
CA SER A 9 7.84 -1.87 1.56
C SER A 9 8.61 -2.95 2.30
N LYS A 10 7.87 -3.88 2.89
CA LYS A 10 8.45 -5.03 3.54
C LYS A 10 7.61 -6.25 3.20
N LYS A 11 8.26 -7.26 2.61
CA LYS A 11 7.57 -8.50 2.27
C LYS A 11 7.25 -9.25 3.55
N ASN A 12 6.02 -9.71 3.68
CA ASN A 12 5.62 -10.48 4.84
C ASN A 12 6.21 -11.89 4.75
N PRO A 13 6.76 -12.43 5.85
CA PRO A 13 7.41 -13.73 5.82
C PRO A 13 6.44 -14.89 5.63
N LYS A 14 5.18 -14.71 6.01
CA LYS A 14 4.15 -15.74 5.82
C LYS A 14 3.16 -15.28 4.76
N PRO A 15 2.91 -16.09 3.73
CA PRO A 15 1.88 -15.77 2.76
C PRO A 15 0.51 -15.67 3.40
N SER A 16 -0.35 -14.83 2.86
CA SER A 16 -1.72 -14.73 3.32
C SER A 16 -2.51 -15.97 2.92
N LYS A 17 -3.34 -16.46 3.84
CA LYS A 17 -4.23 -17.59 3.56
C LYS A 17 -5.51 -17.16 2.85
N LEU A 18 -5.47 -16.09 2.07
CA LEU A 18 -6.63 -15.64 1.32
C LEU A 18 -7.01 -16.58 0.19
N ALA A 19 -6.29 -17.64 0.02
CA ALA A 19 -6.44 -18.50 -1.13
C ALA A 19 -7.54 -19.52 -0.94
N ARG A 20 -8.72 -19.19 -1.34
CA ARG A 20 -9.75 -20.19 -1.58
C ARG A 20 -9.39 -21.11 -2.74
N ALA A 21 -8.39 -20.76 -3.51
CA ALA A 21 -8.00 -21.48 -4.71
C ALA A 21 -6.71 -22.29 -4.52
N GLY A 22 -6.38 -22.63 -3.30
CA GLY A 22 -5.31 -23.56 -3.02
C GLY A 22 -3.89 -23.04 -3.24
N GLY A 23 -3.68 -21.72 -3.20
CA GLY A 23 -2.36 -21.15 -3.31
C GLY A 23 -2.12 -20.08 -2.26
N ASP A 24 -0.92 -20.02 -1.72
CA ASP A 24 -0.54 -18.96 -0.82
C ASP A 24 -0.31 -17.67 -1.61
N VAL A 25 -0.89 -16.58 -1.15
CA VAL A 25 -0.75 -15.28 -1.81
C VAL A 25 0.34 -14.48 -1.12
N GLN A 26 1.34 -14.05 -1.88
CA GLN A 26 2.39 -13.19 -1.38
C GLN A 26 1.82 -11.84 -0.98
N THR A 27 2.24 -11.33 0.19
CA THR A 27 1.81 -10.02 0.64
C THR A 27 3.01 -9.20 1.06
N SER A 28 2.91 -7.90 0.85
CA SER A 28 3.91 -6.94 1.31
C SER A 28 3.19 -5.77 1.96
N SER A 29 3.75 -5.26 3.04
CA SER A 29 3.21 -4.06 3.69
C SER A 29 3.90 -2.83 3.13
N ILE A 30 3.15 -1.75 2.99
CA ILE A 30 3.66 -0.47 2.49
C ILE A 30 3.70 0.51 3.65
N TYR A 31 4.81 1.22 3.78
CA TYR A 31 5.05 2.14 4.90
C TYR A 31 5.40 3.54 4.39
N TYR A 32 5.01 4.52 5.19
CA TYR A 32 5.48 5.89 5.04
C TYR A 32 6.03 6.34 6.38
N GLN A 33 7.33 6.67 6.40
CA GLN A 33 8.03 7.08 7.63
C GLN A 33 7.83 6.09 8.80
N GLY A 34 7.89 4.80 8.47
CA GLY A 34 7.77 3.75 9.48
C GLY A 34 6.34 3.36 9.83
N GLU A 35 5.34 4.08 9.33
CA GLU A 35 3.94 3.78 9.61
C GLU A 35 3.30 3.04 8.43
N ARG A 36 2.58 1.97 8.74
CA ARG A 36 1.92 1.18 7.70
C ARG A 36 0.76 1.98 7.09
N ILE A 37 0.79 2.12 5.77
CA ILE A 37 -0.25 2.86 5.04
C ILE A 37 -1.05 1.98 4.09
N GLY A 38 -0.65 0.74 3.91
CA GLY A 38 -1.36 -0.15 3.02
C GLY A 38 -0.63 -1.46 2.85
N SER A 39 -1.09 -2.24 1.90
CA SER A 39 -0.46 -3.51 1.56
C SER A 39 -0.73 -3.88 0.11
N VAL A 40 0.08 -4.81 -0.40
CA VAL A 40 -0.08 -5.38 -1.73
C VAL A 40 -0.31 -6.87 -1.57
N GLU A 41 -1.38 -7.38 -2.16
CA GLU A 41 -1.69 -8.80 -2.13
C GLU A 41 -1.58 -9.38 -3.53
N GLY A 42 -0.77 -10.43 -3.68
CA GLY A 42 -0.57 -11.07 -4.97
C GLY A 42 0.08 -10.12 -5.97
N ASN A 43 -0.37 -10.18 -7.20
CA ASN A 43 0.21 -9.41 -8.29
C ASN A 43 -0.63 -8.23 -8.76
N THR A 44 -1.82 -8.03 -8.20
CA THR A 44 -2.72 -6.97 -8.68
C THR A 44 -3.40 -6.17 -7.57
N ARG A 45 -3.66 -6.78 -6.42
CA ARG A 45 -4.53 -6.18 -5.42
C ARG A 45 -3.77 -5.24 -4.51
N ILE A 46 -4.24 -4.00 -4.42
CA ILE A 46 -3.65 -2.98 -3.57
C ILE A 46 -4.69 -2.51 -2.57
N ILE A 47 -4.27 -2.42 -1.31
CA ILE A 47 -5.12 -2.01 -0.19
C ILE A 47 -4.47 -0.80 0.44
N LEU A 48 -5.25 0.28 0.62
CA LEU A 48 -4.77 1.49 1.28
C LEU A 48 -5.58 1.71 2.55
N ILE A 49 -4.87 2.02 3.64
CA ILE A 49 -5.50 2.33 4.92
C ILE A 49 -5.94 3.79 4.87
N CYS A 50 -7.19 4.00 4.48
CA CYS A 50 -7.78 5.31 4.34
C CYS A 50 -8.82 5.55 5.42
N ASP A 51 -9.25 6.78 5.56
CA ASP A 51 -10.28 7.19 6.48
C ASP A 51 -11.46 7.74 5.68
N PRO A 52 -12.70 7.32 5.94
CA PRO A 52 -13.17 6.53 7.09
C PRO A 52 -13.04 5.02 6.94
N LYS A 53 -12.71 4.51 5.76
CA LYS A 53 -12.60 3.06 5.54
C LYS A 53 -11.49 2.75 4.54
N PRO A 54 -10.93 1.52 4.57
CA PRO A 54 -9.91 1.14 3.59
C PRO A 54 -10.40 1.20 2.15
N VAL A 55 -9.46 1.51 1.26
CA VAL A 55 -9.73 1.54 -0.18
C VAL A 55 -9.01 0.38 -0.84
N TYR A 56 -9.70 -0.28 -1.75
CA TYR A 56 -9.16 -1.42 -2.49
C TYR A 56 -9.18 -1.11 -3.97
N PHE A 57 -8.11 -1.46 -4.68
CA PHE A 57 -8.13 -1.38 -6.13
C PHE A 57 -7.19 -2.44 -6.73
N ARG A 58 -7.35 -2.69 -8.03
CA ARG A 58 -6.55 -3.67 -8.75
C ARG A 58 -5.82 -2.99 -9.88
N LEU A 59 -4.59 -3.46 -10.12
CA LEU A 59 -3.82 -3.00 -11.28
C LEU A 59 -4.43 -3.56 -12.57
N LYS A 60 -4.44 -2.74 -13.61
CA LYS A 60 -5.02 -3.12 -14.90
C LYS A 60 -4.19 -4.17 -15.62
N GLU A 61 -2.88 -4.13 -15.45
CA GLU A 61 -1.95 -5.03 -16.10
C GLU A 61 -1.18 -5.82 -15.07
N PRO A 62 -1.72 -6.98 -14.65
CA PRO A 62 -1.06 -7.79 -13.65
C PRO A 62 0.22 -8.42 -14.20
N GLN A 63 1.29 -8.35 -13.43
CA GLN A 63 2.54 -9.03 -13.71
C GLN A 63 2.89 -9.91 -12.51
N ASP A 64 3.99 -9.63 -11.82
CA ASP A 64 4.31 -10.38 -10.61
C ASP A 64 4.08 -9.51 -9.36
N HIS A 65 4.27 -10.11 -8.20
CA HIS A 65 4.12 -9.41 -6.93
C HIS A 65 5.08 -8.23 -6.81
N ARG A 66 6.31 -8.43 -7.26
CA ARG A 66 7.33 -7.37 -7.24
C ARG A 66 6.90 -6.17 -8.08
N TYR A 67 6.31 -6.42 -9.23
CA TYR A 67 5.80 -5.35 -10.08
C TYR A 67 4.73 -4.54 -9.35
N ALA A 68 3.80 -5.22 -8.68
CA ALA A 68 2.73 -4.53 -7.95
C ALA A 68 3.29 -3.68 -6.81
N VAL A 69 4.26 -4.19 -6.06
CA VAL A 69 4.90 -3.44 -4.98
C VAL A 69 5.62 -2.21 -5.55
N ASN A 70 6.37 -2.38 -6.62
CA ASN A 70 7.09 -1.28 -7.26
C ASN A 70 6.13 -0.23 -7.82
N TRP A 71 5.01 -0.66 -8.37
CA TRP A 71 3.99 0.25 -8.87
C TRP A 71 3.52 1.22 -7.78
N VAL A 72 3.24 0.68 -6.60
CA VAL A 72 2.81 1.49 -5.46
C VAL A 72 3.90 2.49 -5.06
N LYS A 73 5.14 2.03 -5.01
CA LYS A 73 6.26 2.90 -4.62
C LYS A 73 6.52 3.99 -5.65
N GLU A 74 6.40 3.67 -6.93
CA GLU A 74 6.59 4.65 -8.01
C GLU A 74 5.46 5.67 -8.06
N HIS A 75 4.26 5.29 -7.63
CA HIS A 75 3.09 6.17 -7.64
C HIS A 75 2.80 6.77 -6.27
N ALA A 76 3.79 6.83 -5.40
CA ALA A 76 3.60 7.27 -4.02
C ALA A 76 3.01 8.67 -3.93
N GLN A 77 3.52 9.61 -4.72
CA GLN A 77 3.01 10.98 -4.69
C GLN A 77 1.56 11.04 -5.17
N TRP A 78 1.25 10.32 -6.24
CA TRP A 78 -0.11 10.26 -6.77
C TRP A 78 -1.09 9.67 -5.76
N ILE A 79 -0.68 8.59 -5.09
CA ILE A 79 -1.50 7.96 -4.04
C ILE A 79 -1.73 8.93 -2.90
N TRP A 80 -0.67 9.61 -2.46
CA TRP A 80 -0.76 10.59 -1.38
C TRP A 80 -1.74 11.70 -1.73
N ASP A 81 -1.69 12.19 -2.96
CA ASP A 81 -2.51 13.32 -3.38
C ASP A 81 -3.97 12.95 -3.62
N ASN A 82 -4.24 11.69 -3.97
CA ASN A 82 -5.58 11.29 -4.41
C ASN A 82 -6.37 10.45 -3.41
N TYR A 83 -5.72 9.98 -2.35
CA TYR A 83 -6.38 9.16 -1.35
C TYR A 83 -6.23 9.77 0.04
N ASN A 84 -7.27 9.62 0.85
CA ASN A 84 -7.27 10.15 2.22
C ASN A 84 -6.65 9.12 3.17
N LEU A 85 -5.35 8.96 3.11
CA LEU A 85 -4.64 8.02 3.96
C LEU A 85 -4.78 8.41 5.44
N ARG A 86 -5.05 7.42 6.28
CA ARG A 86 -5.25 7.67 7.72
C ARG A 86 -4.05 8.36 8.37
N ILE A 87 -2.84 8.05 7.89
CA ILE A 87 -1.63 8.66 8.42
C ILE A 87 -1.62 10.18 8.30
N LYS A 88 -2.33 10.73 7.33
CA LYS A 88 -2.43 12.19 7.17
C LYS A 88 -3.06 12.85 8.39
N LEU A 89 -4.07 12.21 8.97
CA LEU A 89 -4.71 12.70 10.17
C LEU A 89 -3.77 12.65 11.37
N GLN A 90 -3.00 11.56 11.49
CA GLN A 90 -2.03 11.40 12.57
C GLN A 90 -0.94 12.47 12.48
N LEU A 91 -0.48 12.78 11.27
CA LEU A 91 0.54 13.82 11.08
C LEU A 91 0.00 15.20 11.41
N LYS A 92 -1.25 15.49 11.07
CA LYS A 92 -1.89 16.75 11.43
C LYS A 92 -2.00 16.92 12.93
N GLU A 93 -2.37 15.86 13.64
CA GLU A 93 -2.46 15.89 15.10
C GLU A 93 -1.10 16.17 15.76
N LYS A 94 -0.02 15.63 15.17
CA LYS A 94 1.32 15.86 15.69
C LYS A 94 1.82 17.28 15.43
N GLU A 95 1.31 17.94 14.42
CA GLU A 95 1.72 19.29 14.07
C GLU A 95 0.95 20.39 14.80
N SER A 96 -0.14 20.04 15.42
CA SER A 96 -1.00 21.00 16.11
C SER A 96 -0.62 21.19 17.58
#